data_80e14cc0afb3ee2b388b88dae1313842
#
_entry.id   80e14cc0afb3ee2b388b88dae1313842
#
_cell.length_a   1.000
_cell.length_b   1.000
_cell.length_c   1.000
_cell.angle_alpha   90.00
_cell.angle_beta   90.00
_cell.angle_gamma   90.00
#
_symmetry.space_group_name_H-M   'P 1'
#
loop_
_entity.id
_entity.type
_entity.pdbx_description
1 polymer ?
#
loop_
_entity_poly.entity_id
_entity_poly.type
_entity_poly.pdbx_seq_one_letter_code
_entity_poly.pdbx_strand_id
1 'polypeptide(L)'
;LNVEDKFSEFVILLDKYDKIGKIKFIEELKNFNISKEDSDFLIKIIENPDIDYIKSYLSEFGISSEGFDECKYIFEKLKLTSNFCEIKFNFKLARGLDYYTGTIFEVENSKVKIGALGGGGRYDNLTSIFGNNELSGVGISFGLDRIYYCLSELSLFKSFNDLNKTLFLNFGERELNYNLKVLDIFRDSGISASIY
;
A
#
# COMPACT_ATOMS: atom_id res chain seq x y z
N LEU A 1 7.03 24.69 9.39
CA LEU A 1 5.74 24.54 10.06
C LEU A 1 5.96 24.11 11.50
N ASN A 2 5.49 24.87 12.47
CA ASN A 2 5.58 24.52 13.91
C ASN A 2 4.40 23.63 14.29
N VAL A 3 4.40 22.39 13.84
CA VAL A 3 3.33 21.40 14.07
C VAL A 3 3.79 20.20 14.89
N GLU A 4 4.95 20.28 15.56
CA GLU A 4 5.56 19.16 16.27
C GLU A 4 4.61 18.52 17.29
N ASP A 5 3.93 19.32 18.11
CA ASP A 5 2.97 18.83 19.12
C ASP A 5 1.70 18.21 18.52
N LYS A 6 1.40 18.46 17.25
CA LYS A 6 0.21 17.99 16.52
C LYS A 6 0.57 17.25 15.24
N PHE A 7 1.77 16.71 15.17
CA PHE A 7 2.28 16.10 13.95
C PHE A 7 1.35 15.01 13.39
N SER A 8 0.92 14.09 14.24
CA SER A 8 0.03 13.00 13.81
C SER A 8 -1.32 13.52 13.29
N GLU A 9 -1.89 14.53 13.93
CA GLU A 9 -3.15 15.16 13.49
C GLU A 9 -2.97 15.87 12.14
N PHE A 10 -1.84 16.55 11.98
CA PHE A 10 -1.50 17.24 10.73
C PHE A 10 -1.33 16.25 9.57
N VAL A 11 -0.63 15.13 9.78
CA VAL A 11 -0.45 14.10 8.76
C VAL A 11 -1.77 13.43 8.39
N ILE A 12 -2.66 13.19 9.37
CA ILE A 12 -4.02 12.69 9.13
C ILE A 12 -4.84 13.71 8.31
N LEU A 13 -4.65 15.01 8.55
CA LEU A 13 -5.31 16.05 7.76
C LEU A 13 -4.82 16.06 6.31
N LEU A 14 -3.51 15.89 6.08
CA LEU A 14 -2.94 15.75 4.74
C LEU A 14 -3.56 14.58 3.96
N ASP A 15 -3.67 13.41 4.59
CA ASP A 15 -4.27 12.22 3.98
C ASP A 15 -5.75 12.44 3.60
N LYS A 16 -6.45 13.29 4.33
CA LYS A 16 -7.85 13.61 4.05
C LYS A 16 -8.06 14.63 2.92
N TYR A 17 -6.99 15.25 2.41
CA TYR A 17 -7.10 16.34 1.42
C TYR A 17 -8.04 16.03 0.26
N ASP A 18 -7.88 14.86 -0.38
CA ASP A 18 -8.70 14.45 -1.53
C ASP A 18 -10.18 14.21 -1.17
N LYS A 19 -10.47 13.91 0.09
CA LYS A 19 -11.83 13.64 0.59
C LYS A 19 -12.57 14.94 0.96
N ILE A 20 -11.86 15.88 1.60
CA ILE A 20 -12.48 17.10 2.11
C ILE A 20 -12.38 18.28 1.14
N GLY A 21 -11.44 18.24 0.19
CA GLY A 21 -11.18 19.27 -0.78
C GLY A 21 -10.40 20.48 -0.25
N LYS A 22 -9.87 21.27 -1.17
CA LYS A 22 -8.98 22.40 -0.89
C LYS A 22 -9.53 23.43 0.10
N ILE A 23 -10.79 23.82 -0.06
CA ILE A 23 -11.39 24.89 0.79
C ILE A 23 -11.42 24.45 2.24
N LYS A 24 -11.97 23.27 2.50
CA LYS A 24 -12.08 22.74 3.86
C LYS A 24 -10.71 22.42 4.45
N PHE A 25 -9.77 21.95 3.64
CA PHE A 25 -8.40 21.72 4.07
C PHE A 25 -7.75 23.02 4.59
N ILE A 26 -7.89 24.14 3.87
CA ILE A 26 -7.37 25.45 4.30
C ILE A 26 -8.04 25.92 5.61
N GLU A 27 -9.34 25.65 5.78
CA GLU A 27 -10.03 25.96 7.03
C GLU A 27 -9.48 25.17 8.21
N GLU A 28 -9.26 23.87 8.03
CA GLU A 28 -8.69 23.00 9.07
C GLU A 28 -7.22 23.35 9.39
N LEU A 29 -6.43 23.81 8.43
CA LEU A 29 -5.05 24.29 8.66
C LEU A 29 -4.96 25.42 9.68
N LYS A 30 -6.01 26.22 9.85
CA LYS A 30 -6.03 27.29 10.87
C LYS A 30 -5.89 26.75 12.30
N ASN A 31 -6.32 25.52 12.54
CA ASN A 31 -6.21 24.86 13.85
C ASN A 31 -4.75 24.53 14.23
N PHE A 32 -3.85 24.59 13.24
CA PHE A 32 -2.42 24.32 13.40
C PHE A 32 -1.57 25.60 13.46
N ASN A 33 -2.18 26.80 13.49
CA ASN A 33 -1.50 28.09 13.47
C ASN A 33 -0.49 28.25 12.31
N ILE A 34 -0.81 27.67 11.16
CA ILE A 34 0.02 27.72 9.95
C ILE A 34 -0.20 29.06 9.25
N SER A 35 0.88 29.72 8.84
CA SER A 35 0.82 30.99 8.11
C SER A 35 0.12 30.83 6.77
N LYS A 36 -0.32 31.94 6.17
CA LYS A 36 -0.92 31.90 4.86
C LYS A 36 0.10 31.47 3.81
N GLU A 37 1.33 31.94 3.90
CA GLU A 37 2.44 31.61 3.02
C GLU A 37 2.73 30.10 3.05
N ASP A 38 2.79 29.51 4.25
CA ASP A 38 3.01 28.09 4.44
C ASP A 38 1.81 27.27 3.91
N SER A 39 0.59 27.75 4.11
CA SER A 39 -0.61 27.11 3.58
C SER A 39 -0.62 27.09 2.05
N ASP A 40 -0.27 28.22 1.41
CA ASP A 40 -0.17 28.33 -0.04
C ASP A 40 0.94 27.43 -0.59
N PHE A 41 2.08 27.34 0.12
CA PHE A 41 3.17 26.41 -0.20
C PHE A 41 2.72 24.95 -0.10
N LEU A 42 2.07 24.54 1.01
CA LEU A 42 1.54 23.19 1.17
C LEU A 42 0.61 22.80 0.04
N ILE A 43 -0.31 23.68 -0.34
CA ILE A 43 -1.23 23.41 -1.43
C ILE A 43 -0.50 23.23 -2.75
N LYS A 44 0.51 24.08 -3.01
CA LYS A 44 1.32 23.96 -4.22
C LYS A 44 2.00 22.60 -4.33
N ILE A 45 2.62 22.10 -3.25
CA ILE A 45 3.30 20.80 -3.27
C ILE A 45 2.33 19.62 -3.28
N ILE A 46 1.13 19.77 -2.71
CA ILE A 46 0.08 18.75 -2.77
C ILE A 46 -0.48 18.59 -4.18
N GLU A 47 -0.75 19.71 -4.85
CA GLU A 47 -1.34 19.74 -6.20
C GLU A 47 -0.30 19.41 -7.29
N ASN A 48 0.96 19.76 -7.08
CA ASN A 48 2.06 19.52 -8.01
C ASN A 48 3.28 18.95 -7.25
N PRO A 49 3.28 17.66 -6.89
CA PRO A 49 4.34 17.06 -6.11
C PRO A 49 5.60 16.84 -6.96
N ASP A 50 6.48 17.82 -6.96
CA ASP A 50 7.80 17.78 -7.58
C ASP A 50 8.87 17.58 -6.50
N ILE A 51 9.51 16.40 -6.51
CA ILE A 51 10.52 16.03 -5.51
C ILE A 51 11.72 17.00 -5.56
N ASP A 52 12.20 17.36 -6.73
CA ASP A 52 13.38 18.22 -6.86
C ASP A 52 13.07 19.66 -6.41
N TYR A 53 11.86 20.16 -6.69
CA TYR A 53 11.40 21.46 -6.19
C TYR A 53 11.30 21.47 -4.66
N ILE A 54 10.66 20.46 -4.07
CA ILE A 54 10.50 20.37 -2.62
C ILE A 54 11.87 20.28 -1.94
N LYS A 55 12.78 19.46 -2.48
CA LYS A 55 14.13 19.31 -1.98
C LYS A 55 14.92 20.62 -2.00
N SER A 56 14.88 21.38 -3.10
CA SER A 56 15.55 22.68 -3.18
C SER A 56 15.02 23.64 -2.14
N TYR A 57 13.71 23.71 -1.98
CA TYR A 57 13.07 24.54 -0.97
C TYR A 57 13.49 24.17 0.46
N LEU A 58 13.49 22.90 0.83
CA LEU A 58 13.92 22.45 2.15
C LEU A 58 15.40 22.78 2.43
N SER A 59 16.26 22.70 1.41
CA SER A 59 17.69 23.00 1.53
C SER A 59 17.95 24.46 1.87
N GLU A 60 17.11 25.40 1.41
CA GLU A 60 17.21 26.83 1.74
C GLU A 60 17.00 27.07 3.26
N PHE A 61 16.28 26.18 3.93
CA PHE A 61 16.02 26.23 5.37
C PHE A 61 16.93 25.32 6.20
N GLY A 62 17.90 24.65 5.56
CA GLY A 62 18.79 23.71 6.23
C GLY A 62 18.09 22.44 6.74
N ILE A 63 16.94 22.10 6.17
CA ILE A 63 16.15 20.91 6.55
C ILE A 63 16.66 19.70 5.78
N SER A 64 16.81 18.55 6.48
CA SER A 64 17.22 17.30 5.85
C SER A 64 16.24 16.86 4.76
N SER A 65 16.80 16.39 3.64
CA SER A 65 16.04 15.86 2.50
C SER A 65 16.16 14.34 2.36
N GLU A 66 16.64 13.64 3.37
CA GLU A 66 16.95 12.20 3.31
C GLU A 66 15.78 11.35 2.81
N GLY A 67 14.56 11.58 3.30
CA GLY A 67 13.37 10.85 2.83
C GLY A 67 13.05 11.09 1.35
N PHE A 68 13.34 12.29 0.84
CA PHE A 68 13.18 12.59 -0.60
C PHE A 68 14.27 11.91 -1.43
N ASP A 69 15.48 11.81 -0.91
CA ASP A 69 16.58 11.11 -1.57
C ASP A 69 16.31 9.61 -1.67
N GLU A 70 15.77 9.01 -0.62
CA GLU A 70 15.30 7.62 -0.64
C GLU A 70 14.21 7.41 -1.70
N CYS A 71 13.17 8.25 -1.70
CA CYS A 71 12.11 8.16 -2.69
C CYS A 71 12.65 8.31 -4.11
N LYS A 72 13.51 9.29 -4.38
CA LYS A 72 14.12 9.51 -5.69
C LYS A 72 14.93 8.29 -6.13
N TYR A 73 15.76 7.73 -5.24
CA TYR A 73 16.52 6.52 -5.52
C TYR A 73 15.61 5.35 -5.92
N ILE A 74 14.51 5.13 -5.18
CA ILE A 74 13.55 4.07 -5.48
C ILE A 74 12.90 4.30 -6.86
N PHE A 75 12.47 5.53 -7.16
CA PHE A 75 11.91 5.88 -8.48
C PHE A 75 12.88 5.58 -9.62
N GLU A 76 14.15 5.94 -9.46
CA GLU A 76 15.20 5.67 -10.47
C GLU A 76 15.40 4.16 -10.69
N LYS A 77 15.42 3.37 -9.60
CA LYS A 77 15.54 1.91 -9.72
C LYS A 77 14.32 1.26 -10.35
N LEU A 78 13.12 1.72 -10.02
CA LEU A 78 11.89 1.20 -10.58
C LEU A 78 11.77 1.49 -12.09
N LYS A 79 12.36 2.58 -12.61
CA LYS A 79 12.44 2.85 -14.06
C LYS A 79 13.23 1.78 -14.83
N LEU A 80 14.11 1.04 -14.16
CA LEU A 80 14.91 -0.03 -14.76
C LEU A 80 14.15 -1.36 -14.85
N THR A 81 12.99 -1.45 -14.24
CA THR A 81 12.16 -2.66 -14.21
C THR A 81 10.97 -2.52 -15.16
N SER A 82 10.39 -3.66 -15.58
CA SER A 82 9.15 -3.67 -16.34
C SER A 82 8.00 -3.31 -15.42
N ASN A 83 7.50 -2.10 -15.51
CA ASN A 83 6.41 -1.64 -14.67
C ASN A 83 5.07 -1.91 -15.36
N PHE A 84 4.20 -2.68 -14.70
CA PHE A 84 2.81 -2.91 -15.10
C PHE A 84 1.85 -1.86 -14.53
N CYS A 85 2.36 -0.90 -13.78
CA CYS A 85 1.60 0.15 -13.12
C CYS A 85 2.31 1.51 -13.26
N GLU A 86 1.54 2.57 -13.17
CA GLU A 86 2.05 3.93 -13.04
C GLU A 86 2.53 4.15 -11.60
N ILE A 87 3.73 4.72 -11.44
CA ILE A 87 4.31 5.02 -10.13
C ILE A 87 4.32 6.53 -9.97
N LYS A 88 3.72 7.01 -8.87
CA LYS A 88 3.63 8.44 -8.55
C LYS A 88 4.17 8.72 -7.17
N PHE A 89 4.84 9.86 -7.03
CA PHE A 89 5.12 10.41 -5.72
C PHE A 89 3.84 11.04 -5.16
N ASN A 90 3.50 10.71 -3.91
CA ASN A 90 2.35 11.26 -3.22
C ASN A 90 2.76 11.84 -1.87
N PHE A 91 2.86 13.16 -1.80
CA PHE A 91 3.23 13.88 -0.58
C PHE A 91 2.20 13.74 0.56
N LYS A 92 0.96 13.42 0.23
CA LYS A 92 -0.14 13.28 1.19
C LYS A 92 -0.22 11.90 1.83
N LEU A 93 0.47 10.91 1.27
CA LEU A 93 0.35 9.55 1.74
C LEU A 93 0.80 9.41 3.19
N ALA A 94 -0.11 8.99 4.05
CA ALA A 94 0.12 8.73 5.46
C ALA A 94 -0.29 7.31 5.82
N ARG A 95 0.66 6.49 6.22
CA ARG A 95 0.44 5.11 6.65
C ARG A 95 1.36 4.76 7.81
N GLY A 96 0.86 3.96 8.76
CA GLY A 96 1.70 3.37 9.78
C GLY A 96 2.56 4.37 10.55
N LEU A 97 1.96 5.46 11.03
CA LEU A 97 2.67 6.56 11.69
C LEU A 97 3.54 6.09 12.87
N ASP A 98 3.18 4.95 13.48
CA ASP A 98 3.82 4.48 14.69
C ASP A 98 4.96 3.48 14.44
N TYR A 99 5.12 2.92 13.23
CA TYR A 99 6.10 1.85 13.01
C TYR A 99 6.89 1.92 11.70
N TYR A 100 6.45 2.65 10.68
CA TYR A 100 7.27 2.86 9.49
C TYR A 100 8.33 3.91 9.74
N THR A 101 9.57 3.61 9.35
CA THR A 101 10.75 4.44 9.59
C THR A 101 11.37 5.00 8.31
N GLY A 102 10.82 4.65 7.15
CA GLY A 102 11.31 5.08 5.84
C GLY A 102 10.18 5.16 4.82
N THR A 103 10.51 4.90 3.57
CA THR A 103 9.57 4.97 2.46
C THR A 103 8.33 4.12 2.69
N ILE A 104 7.17 4.70 2.46
CA ILE A 104 5.86 4.02 2.46
C ILE A 104 5.29 4.01 1.05
N PHE A 105 4.46 3.03 0.76
CA PHE A 105 3.80 2.90 -0.55
C PHE A 105 2.38 2.39 -0.42
N GLU A 106 1.58 2.74 -1.41
CA GLU A 106 0.18 2.32 -1.51
C GLU A 106 -0.13 1.91 -2.95
N VAL A 107 -0.98 0.91 -3.11
CA VAL A 107 -1.45 0.41 -4.41
C VAL A 107 -2.92 0.75 -4.56
N GLU A 108 -3.25 1.48 -5.60
CA GLU A 108 -4.62 1.87 -5.93
C GLU A 108 -5.01 1.40 -7.33
N ASN A 109 -6.30 1.27 -7.57
CA ASN A 109 -6.83 1.05 -8.91
C ASN A 109 -7.40 2.35 -9.48
N SER A 110 -6.96 2.74 -10.68
CA SER A 110 -7.41 3.99 -11.32
C SER A 110 -8.83 3.92 -11.88
N LYS A 111 -9.36 2.71 -12.14
CA LYS A 111 -10.67 2.50 -12.77
C LYS A 111 -11.78 2.25 -11.75
N VAL A 112 -11.46 1.66 -10.60
CA VAL A 112 -12.42 1.33 -9.54
C VAL A 112 -12.09 2.13 -8.29
N LYS A 113 -13.00 3.01 -7.87
CA LYS A 113 -12.83 3.87 -6.70
C LYS A 113 -13.18 3.11 -5.42
N ILE A 114 -12.25 2.33 -4.90
CA ILE A 114 -12.44 1.54 -3.67
C ILE A 114 -11.39 1.86 -2.58
N GLY A 115 -10.46 2.77 -2.88
CA GLY A 115 -9.31 3.05 -2.03
C GLY A 115 -8.17 2.03 -2.22
N ALA A 116 -7.24 1.99 -1.27
CA ALA A 116 -6.04 1.16 -1.38
C ALA A 116 -6.33 -0.32 -1.50
N LEU A 117 -5.75 -0.97 -2.48
CA LEU A 117 -5.76 -2.43 -2.66
C LEU A 117 -4.71 -3.13 -1.81
N GLY A 118 -3.67 -2.40 -1.46
CA GLY A 118 -2.59 -2.87 -0.62
C GLY A 118 -1.66 -1.73 -0.26
N GLY A 119 -0.69 -2.00 0.56
CA GLY A 119 0.32 -1.02 0.90
C GLY A 119 1.26 -1.52 1.97
N GLY A 120 2.33 -0.79 2.14
CA GLY A 120 3.40 -1.17 3.04
C GLY A 120 4.42 -0.08 3.21
N GLY A 121 5.57 -0.46 3.75
CA GLY A 121 6.69 0.45 3.95
C GLY A 121 7.87 -0.22 4.61
N ARG A 122 8.93 0.56 4.76
CA ARG A 122 10.14 0.19 5.48
C ARG A 122 9.97 0.39 6.97
N TYR A 123 10.46 -0.53 7.75
CA TYR A 123 10.53 -0.46 9.21
C TYR A 123 11.87 -1.02 9.70
N ASP A 124 12.53 -0.27 10.58
CA ASP A 124 13.84 -0.66 11.11
C ASP A 124 13.73 -1.14 12.57
N ASN A 125 12.73 -0.65 13.31
CA ASN A 125 12.60 -0.92 14.74
C ASN A 125 11.66 -2.10 15.07
N LEU A 126 10.81 -2.52 14.13
CA LEU A 126 9.82 -3.57 14.39
C LEU A 126 10.48 -4.92 14.73
N THR A 127 11.63 -5.21 14.14
CA THR A 127 12.40 -6.45 14.37
C THR A 127 13.01 -6.52 15.77
N SER A 128 13.19 -5.37 16.45
CA SER A 128 13.68 -5.32 17.83
C SER A 128 12.75 -6.01 18.82
N ILE A 129 11.45 -6.05 18.53
CA ILE A 129 10.44 -6.77 19.33
C ILE A 129 10.74 -8.27 19.38
N PHE A 130 11.41 -8.80 18.34
CA PHE A 130 11.83 -10.19 18.25
C PHE A 130 13.28 -10.43 18.68
N GLY A 131 13.88 -9.45 19.38
CA GLY A 131 15.23 -9.58 19.94
C GLY A 131 16.38 -9.33 18.95
N ASN A 132 16.11 -8.80 17.77
CA ASN A 132 17.14 -8.52 16.77
C ASN A 132 17.07 -7.05 16.33
N ASN A 133 17.95 -6.21 16.91
CA ASN A 133 17.93 -4.75 16.74
C ASN A 133 18.64 -4.26 15.46
N GLU A 134 19.23 -5.14 14.66
CA GLU A 134 20.06 -4.77 13.52
C GLU A 134 19.39 -5.05 12.15
N LEU A 135 18.19 -5.61 12.15
CA LEU A 135 17.52 -5.97 10.91
C LEU A 135 16.46 -4.93 10.54
N SER A 136 16.70 -4.23 9.44
CA SER A 136 15.64 -3.49 8.77
C SER A 136 14.72 -4.44 8.02
N GLY A 137 13.46 -4.03 7.87
CA GLY A 137 12.45 -4.79 7.16
C GLY A 137 11.65 -3.93 6.20
N VAL A 138 11.06 -4.57 5.22
CA VAL A 138 10.01 -4.01 4.37
C VAL A 138 8.86 -5.00 4.31
N GLY A 139 7.65 -4.49 4.42
CA GLY A 139 6.45 -5.32 4.39
C GLY A 139 5.37 -4.75 3.51
N ILE A 140 4.50 -5.63 3.06
CA ILE A 140 3.30 -5.26 2.30
C ILE A 140 2.12 -6.07 2.82
N SER A 141 0.95 -5.43 2.88
CA SER A 141 -0.32 -6.10 3.11
C SER A 141 -1.26 -5.87 1.93
N PHE A 142 -2.14 -6.84 1.68
CA PHE A 142 -3.11 -6.78 0.59
C PHE A 142 -4.53 -6.79 1.16
N GLY A 143 -5.38 -5.91 0.63
CA GLY A 143 -6.81 -5.89 0.92
C GLY A 143 -7.56 -6.91 0.07
N LEU A 144 -7.66 -8.15 0.53
CA LEU A 144 -8.26 -9.26 -0.21
C LEU A 144 -9.67 -8.91 -0.76
N ASP A 145 -10.54 -8.40 0.10
CA ASP A 145 -11.91 -8.05 -0.28
C ASP A 145 -11.96 -6.94 -1.34
N ARG A 146 -11.06 -5.96 -1.23
CA ARG A 146 -10.96 -4.86 -2.20
C ARG A 146 -10.42 -5.34 -3.54
N ILE A 147 -9.43 -6.22 -3.53
CA ILE A 147 -8.89 -6.85 -4.76
C ILE A 147 -9.99 -7.69 -5.41
N TYR A 148 -10.71 -8.49 -4.64
CA TYR A 148 -11.83 -9.29 -5.13
C TYR A 148 -12.90 -8.40 -5.77
N TYR A 149 -13.30 -7.33 -5.10
CA TYR A 149 -14.27 -6.38 -5.62
C TYR A 149 -13.79 -5.72 -6.94
N CYS A 150 -12.53 -5.27 -7.00
CA CYS A 150 -11.96 -4.71 -8.22
C CYS A 150 -11.96 -5.71 -9.39
N LEU A 151 -11.58 -6.96 -9.15
CA LEU A 151 -11.57 -8.00 -10.17
C LEU A 151 -12.99 -8.30 -10.68
N SER A 152 -13.99 -8.28 -9.77
CA SER A 152 -15.40 -8.44 -10.11
C SER A 152 -15.92 -7.31 -10.99
N GLU A 153 -15.70 -6.04 -10.57
CA GLU A 153 -16.15 -4.85 -11.30
C GLU A 153 -15.51 -4.76 -12.70
N LEU A 154 -14.25 -5.17 -12.81
CA LEU A 154 -13.52 -5.16 -14.07
C LEU A 154 -13.77 -6.42 -14.92
N SER A 155 -14.62 -7.35 -14.45
CA SER A 155 -14.90 -8.64 -15.11
C SER A 155 -13.63 -9.44 -15.43
N LEU A 156 -12.62 -9.35 -14.53
CA LEU A 156 -11.32 -10.01 -14.72
C LEU A 156 -11.27 -11.41 -14.11
N PHE A 157 -12.31 -11.85 -13.44
CA PHE A 157 -12.41 -13.24 -13.04
C PHE A 157 -12.59 -14.11 -14.29
N LYS A 158 -11.60 -14.95 -14.56
CA LYS A 158 -11.81 -16.07 -15.49
C LYS A 158 -12.90 -16.94 -14.89
N SER A 159 -13.86 -17.37 -15.70
CA SER A 159 -14.86 -18.31 -15.25
C SER A 159 -14.14 -19.55 -14.68
N PHE A 160 -14.34 -19.86 -13.43
CA PHE A 160 -13.82 -21.07 -12.78
C PHE A 160 -14.51 -22.34 -13.31
N ASN A 161 -15.30 -22.23 -14.38
CA ASN A 161 -16.04 -23.35 -14.98
C ASN A 161 -15.13 -24.39 -15.64
N ASP A 162 -13.87 -24.08 -15.86
CA ASP A 162 -12.89 -25.00 -16.48
C ASP A 162 -12.05 -25.80 -15.46
N LEU A 163 -12.32 -25.67 -14.16
CA LEU A 163 -11.71 -26.57 -13.21
C LEU A 163 -12.44 -27.91 -13.29
N ASN A 164 -11.80 -28.90 -13.88
CA ASN A 164 -12.23 -30.30 -13.80
C ASN A 164 -12.36 -30.65 -12.30
N LYS A 165 -13.60 -30.68 -11.83
CA LYS A 165 -13.89 -31.04 -10.44
C LYS A 165 -14.16 -32.53 -10.39
N THR A 166 -13.33 -33.25 -9.65
CA THR A 166 -13.53 -34.68 -9.39
C THR A 166 -13.98 -34.85 -7.94
N LEU A 167 -15.10 -35.52 -7.73
CA LEU A 167 -15.60 -35.86 -6.43
C LEU A 167 -15.48 -37.39 -6.23
N PHE A 168 -14.68 -37.79 -5.25
CA PHE A 168 -14.60 -39.18 -4.82
C PHE A 168 -15.69 -39.42 -3.78
N LEU A 169 -16.54 -40.43 -4.05
CA LEU A 169 -17.56 -40.86 -3.10
C LEU A 169 -16.95 -41.88 -2.17
N ASN A 170 -17.21 -41.70 -0.88
CA ASN A 170 -16.77 -42.60 0.18
C ASN A 170 -17.96 -43.41 0.70
N PHE A 171 -17.87 -44.73 0.71
CA PHE A 171 -18.88 -45.64 1.22
C PHE A 171 -18.42 -46.41 2.45
N GLY A 172 -17.20 -46.24 2.89
CA GLY A 172 -16.62 -46.87 4.05
C GLY A 172 -15.12 -46.66 4.19
N GLU A 173 -14.53 -47.21 5.24
CA GLU A 173 -13.13 -46.99 5.57
C GLU A 173 -12.15 -47.53 4.51
N ARG A 174 -12.51 -48.64 3.86
CA ARG A 174 -11.70 -49.24 2.81
C ARG A 174 -11.62 -48.33 1.58
N GLU A 175 -12.74 -47.75 1.17
CA GLU A 175 -12.85 -46.81 0.06
C GLU A 175 -12.16 -45.50 0.41
N LEU A 176 -12.30 -45.02 1.66
CA LEU A 176 -11.63 -43.83 2.14
C LEU A 176 -10.11 -43.93 2.00
N ASN A 177 -9.53 -45.05 2.47
CA ASN A 177 -8.08 -45.29 2.39
C ASN A 177 -7.55 -45.35 0.94
N TYR A 178 -8.36 -45.86 0.02
CA TYR A 178 -8.05 -45.86 -1.40
C TYR A 178 -8.17 -44.45 -2.00
N ASN A 179 -9.29 -43.78 -1.74
CA ASN A 179 -9.60 -42.46 -2.26
C ASN A 179 -8.58 -41.41 -1.84
N LEU A 180 -8.08 -41.47 -0.60
CA LEU A 180 -7.04 -40.56 -0.10
C LEU A 180 -5.75 -40.63 -0.96
N LYS A 181 -5.34 -41.86 -1.30
CA LYS A 181 -4.13 -42.06 -2.13
C LYS A 181 -4.32 -41.53 -3.56
N VAL A 182 -5.51 -41.75 -4.12
CA VAL A 182 -5.82 -41.31 -5.49
C VAL A 182 -6.03 -39.80 -5.53
N LEU A 183 -6.60 -39.21 -4.47
CA LEU A 183 -6.79 -37.77 -4.33
C LEU A 183 -5.48 -37.00 -4.45
N ASP A 184 -4.41 -37.47 -3.82
CA ASP A 184 -3.10 -36.84 -3.89
C ASP A 184 -2.55 -36.87 -5.32
N ILE A 185 -2.69 -37.97 -6.02
CA ILE A 185 -2.27 -38.09 -7.43
C ILE A 185 -3.01 -37.08 -8.32
N PHE A 186 -4.31 -36.90 -8.10
CA PHE A 186 -5.12 -35.94 -8.87
C PHE A 186 -4.69 -34.51 -8.58
N ARG A 187 -4.47 -34.17 -7.32
CA ARG A 187 -4.04 -32.83 -6.89
C ARG A 187 -2.63 -32.51 -7.41
N ASP A 188 -1.72 -33.46 -7.33
CA ASP A 188 -0.35 -33.32 -7.86
C ASP A 188 -0.35 -33.14 -9.39
N SER A 189 -1.36 -33.68 -10.08
CA SER A 189 -1.60 -33.48 -11.51
C SER A 189 -2.34 -32.17 -11.83
N GLY A 190 -2.58 -31.29 -10.86
CA GLY A 190 -3.29 -30.02 -11.04
C GLY A 190 -4.81 -30.18 -11.23
N ILE A 191 -5.38 -31.36 -10.93
CA ILE A 191 -6.82 -31.62 -11.05
C ILE A 191 -7.49 -31.32 -9.70
N SER A 192 -8.48 -30.44 -9.69
CA SER A 192 -9.28 -30.17 -8.48
C SER A 192 -10.08 -31.40 -8.11
N ALA A 193 -9.81 -31.94 -6.91
CA ALA A 193 -10.45 -33.14 -6.41
C ALA A 193 -10.79 -33.05 -4.91
N SER A 194 -11.91 -33.61 -4.53
CA SER A 194 -12.41 -33.68 -3.15
C SER A 194 -13.03 -35.05 -2.85
N ILE A 195 -13.14 -35.37 -1.56
CA ILE A 195 -13.85 -36.57 -1.07
C ILE A 195 -15.10 -36.09 -0.33
N TYR A 196 -16.20 -36.78 -0.56
CA TYR A 196 -17.45 -36.60 0.16
C TYR A 196 -17.63 -37.73 1.16
#